data_397e9420406d790ddfd3c839192dadd5
#
_entry.id   397e9420406d790ddfd3c839192dadd5
#
_cell.length_a   1.000
_cell.length_b   1.000
_cell.length_c   1.000
_cell.angle_alpha   90.00
_cell.angle_beta   90.00
_cell.angle_gamma   90.00
#
_symmetry.space_group_name_H-M   'P 1'
#
loop_
_entity.id
_entity.type
_entity.pdbx_description
1 polymer ?
#
loop_
_entity_poly.entity_id
_entity_poly.type
_entity_poly.pdbx_seq_one_letter_code
_entity_poly.pdbx_strand_id
1 'polypeptide(L)'
;LQTQLAKYQNNYPYIVVDNEAGMEHISRGVLPSMQTAILVSDCSRRGVQAVGRIAELIKECDMRPNKVGLIINRAPGGKLNDGIKEEIKNQGLDLLGVVPQDETVYEYDCEGRPTVDLPEDNPVKIALHEIVDKLDL
;
A
#
# COMPACT_ATOMS: atom_id res chain seq x y z
N LEU A 1 13.10 -13.93 9.96
CA LEU A 1 12.16 -12.83 10.02
C LEU A 1 11.14 -13.03 11.15
N GLN A 2 10.40 -14.12 11.19
CA GLN A 2 9.38 -14.42 12.22
C GLN A 2 9.92 -14.32 13.66
N THR A 3 11.10 -14.88 13.90
CA THR A 3 11.75 -14.88 15.24
C THR A 3 12.19 -13.48 15.67
N GLN A 4 12.53 -12.61 14.72
CA GLN A 4 12.91 -11.22 15.01
C GLN A 4 11.67 -10.35 15.26
N LEU A 5 10.61 -10.50 14.46
CA LEU A 5 9.37 -9.77 14.64
C LEU A 5 8.72 -10.06 16.01
N ALA A 6 8.75 -11.32 16.45
CA ALA A 6 8.24 -11.70 17.76
C ALA A 6 8.93 -10.97 18.94
N LYS A 7 10.19 -10.55 18.78
CA LYS A 7 10.91 -9.75 19.79
C LYS A 7 10.42 -8.31 19.89
N TYR A 8 9.88 -7.76 18.82
CA TYR A 8 9.47 -6.36 18.74
C TYR A 8 7.97 -6.15 18.98
N GLN A 9 7.15 -7.19 18.82
CA GLN A 9 5.68 -7.11 18.94
C GLN A 9 5.19 -6.51 20.28
N ASN A 10 5.96 -6.70 21.35
CA ASN A 10 5.61 -6.17 22.67
C ASN A 10 6.23 -4.80 22.99
N ASN A 11 7.11 -4.29 22.12
CA ASN A 11 7.88 -3.08 22.39
C ASN A 11 7.39 -1.87 21.58
N TYR A 12 6.59 -2.09 20.54
CA TYR A 12 6.10 -1.03 19.65
C TYR A 12 4.60 -1.17 19.44
N PRO A 13 3.85 -0.06 19.42
CA PRO A 13 2.42 -0.07 19.16
C PRO A 13 2.12 -0.50 17.72
N TYR A 14 3.03 -0.22 16.78
CA TYR A 14 2.91 -0.58 15.37
C TYR A 14 4.21 -1.19 14.86
N ILE A 15 4.08 -2.19 13.97
CA ILE A 15 5.16 -2.74 13.19
C ILE A 15 4.75 -2.66 11.72
N VAL A 16 5.52 -1.92 10.94
CA VAL A 16 5.34 -1.82 9.49
C VAL A 16 6.37 -2.71 8.81
N VAL A 17 5.90 -3.60 7.94
CA VAL A 17 6.76 -4.50 7.16
C VAL A 17 6.66 -4.06 5.69
N ASP A 18 7.75 -3.50 5.18
CA ASP A 18 7.88 -3.17 3.76
C ASP A 18 8.37 -4.43 3.02
N ASN A 19 7.61 -4.84 2.02
CA ASN A 19 7.90 -6.03 1.23
C ASN A 19 8.35 -5.62 -0.17
N GLU A 20 9.34 -6.35 -0.69
CA GLU A 20 9.70 -6.23 -2.10
C GLU A 20 8.49 -6.48 -3.01
N ALA A 21 8.52 -5.83 -4.18
CA ALA A 21 7.49 -6.03 -5.19
C ALA A 21 7.45 -7.50 -5.62
N GLY A 22 6.26 -8.10 -5.59
CA GLY A 22 6.04 -9.46 -6.06
C GLY A 22 5.37 -10.38 -5.04
N MET A 23 5.10 -11.60 -5.50
CA MET A 23 4.33 -12.60 -4.77
C MET A 23 5.18 -13.63 -4.01
N GLU A 24 6.49 -13.62 -4.19
CA GLU A 24 7.37 -14.69 -3.70
C GLU A 24 7.39 -14.81 -2.17
N HIS A 25 7.38 -13.68 -1.46
CA HIS A 25 7.41 -13.67 0.00
C HIS A 25 6.10 -14.16 0.60
N ILE A 26 4.98 -13.90 -0.09
CA ILE A 26 3.65 -14.35 0.33
C ILE A 26 3.52 -15.84 0.12
N SER A 27 3.88 -16.34 -1.05
CA SER A 27 3.77 -17.77 -1.41
C SER A 27 4.67 -18.69 -0.57
N ARG A 28 5.76 -18.16 -0.03
CA ARG A 28 6.67 -18.92 0.85
C ARG A 28 6.23 -18.96 2.32
N GLY A 29 5.10 -18.34 2.67
CA GLY A 29 4.62 -18.30 4.06
C GLY A 29 5.57 -17.60 5.03
N VAL A 30 6.43 -16.71 4.53
CA VAL A 30 7.48 -16.03 5.31
C VAL A 30 6.89 -14.88 6.14
N LEU A 31 5.70 -14.38 5.75
CA LEU A 31 5.05 -13.29 6.46
C LEU A 31 4.36 -13.81 7.73
N PRO A 32 4.58 -13.14 8.87
CA PRO A 32 3.81 -13.41 10.07
C PRO A 32 2.34 -13.03 9.88
N SER A 33 1.49 -13.42 10.82
CA SER A 33 0.13 -12.91 10.88
C SER A 33 0.17 -11.38 10.86
N MET A 34 -0.56 -10.77 9.93
CA MET A 34 -0.67 -9.31 9.81
C MET A 34 -2.10 -8.89 10.16
N GLN A 35 -2.25 -7.76 10.81
CA GLN A 35 -3.57 -7.19 11.08
C GLN A 35 -4.14 -6.46 9.88
N THR A 36 -3.28 -5.75 9.16
CA THR A 36 -3.64 -4.97 7.98
C THR A 36 -2.67 -5.26 6.84
N ALA A 37 -3.20 -5.56 5.67
CA ALA A 37 -2.45 -5.67 4.43
C ALA A 37 -2.75 -4.45 3.54
N ILE A 38 -1.71 -3.71 3.18
CA ILE A 38 -1.83 -2.58 2.27
C ILE A 38 -1.24 -3.00 0.92
N LEU A 39 -2.07 -3.00 -0.10
CA LEU A 39 -1.70 -3.25 -1.47
C LEU A 39 -1.44 -1.92 -2.17
N VAL A 40 -0.30 -1.77 -2.79
CA VAL A 40 0.05 -0.53 -3.51
C VAL A 40 0.20 -0.82 -4.99
N SER A 41 -0.53 -0.09 -5.82
CA SER A 41 -0.48 -0.18 -7.28
C SER A 41 -0.19 1.19 -7.88
N ASP A 42 0.40 1.21 -9.05
CA ASP A 42 0.38 2.40 -9.90
C ASP A 42 -1.03 2.63 -10.50
N CYS A 43 -1.23 3.76 -11.16
CA CYS A 43 -2.50 4.10 -11.81
C CYS A 43 -2.62 3.42 -13.19
N SER A 44 -2.40 2.10 -13.24
CA SER A 44 -2.55 1.31 -14.46
C SER A 44 -3.46 0.10 -14.26
N ARG A 45 -4.13 -0.32 -15.33
CA ARG A 45 -4.97 -1.52 -15.30
C ARG A 45 -4.17 -2.78 -14.94
N ARG A 46 -2.95 -2.90 -15.48
CA ARG A 46 -2.06 -4.03 -15.18
C ARG A 46 -1.61 -4.05 -13.73
N GLY A 47 -1.31 -2.87 -13.16
CA GLY A 47 -0.97 -2.74 -11.75
C GLY A 47 -2.12 -3.20 -10.85
N VAL A 48 -3.35 -2.75 -11.12
CA VAL A 48 -4.55 -3.18 -10.38
C VAL A 48 -4.77 -4.69 -10.49
N GLN A 49 -4.60 -5.28 -11.67
CA GLN A 49 -4.69 -6.74 -11.85
C GLN A 49 -3.59 -7.49 -11.08
N ALA A 50 -2.38 -6.95 -11.04
CA ALA A 50 -1.28 -7.56 -10.30
C ALA A 50 -1.56 -7.60 -8.78
N VAL A 51 -2.02 -6.50 -8.22
CA VAL A 51 -2.38 -6.47 -6.79
C VAL A 51 -3.65 -7.27 -6.49
N GLY A 52 -4.57 -7.42 -7.44
CA GLY A 52 -5.70 -8.34 -7.34
C GLY A 52 -5.24 -9.78 -7.12
N ARG A 53 -4.26 -10.25 -7.87
CA ARG A 53 -3.64 -11.58 -7.68
C ARG A 53 -2.96 -11.72 -6.33
N ILE A 54 -2.32 -10.64 -5.83
CA ILE A 54 -1.75 -10.64 -4.48
C ILE A 54 -2.85 -10.79 -3.42
N ALA A 55 -3.97 -10.10 -3.58
CA ALA A 55 -5.12 -10.23 -2.68
C ALA A 55 -5.70 -11.66 -2.66
N GLU A 56 -5.74 -12.33 -3.82
CA GLU A 56 -6.14 -13.74 -3.92
C GLU A 56 -5.17 -14.65 -3.17
N LEU A 57 -3.85 -14.48 -3.37
CA LEU A 57 -2.83 -15.25 -2.68
C LEU A 57 -2.88 -15.08 -1.15
N ILE A 58 -3.15 -13.88 -0.66
CA ILE A 58 -3.33 -13.62 0.78
C ILE A 58 -4.45 -14.51 1.33
N LYS A 59 -5.53 -14.70 0.58
CA LYS A 59 -6.64 -15.58 0.95
C LYS A 59 -6.26 -17.06 0.87
N GLU A 60 -5.59 -17.47 -0.22
CA GLU A 60 -5.18 -18.86 -0.47
C GLU A 60 -4.16 -19.35 0.56
N CYS A 61 -3.24 -18.49 1.00
CA CYS A 61 -2.24 -18.82 2.01
C CYS A 61 -2.77 -18.78 3.45
N ASP A 62 -4.10 -18.69 3.63
CA ASP A 62 -4.78 -18.61 4.94
C ASP A 62 -4.25 -17.47 5.83
N MET A 63 -3.64 -16.48 5.22
CA MET A 63 -3.34 -15.22 5.89
C MET A 63 -4.64 -14.46 6.02
N ARG A 64 -5.07 -14.22 7.25
CA ARG A 64 -6.38 -13.60 7.55
C ARG A 64 -6.19 -12.22 8.17
N PRO A 65 -5.72 -11.23 7.39
CA PRO A 65 -5.67 -9.87 7.90
C PRO A 65 -7.09 -9.40 8.21
N ASN A 66 -7.23 -8.57 9.24
CA ASN A 66 -8.52 -7.96 9.57
C ASN A 66 -8.96 -6.98 8.47
N LYS A 67 -7.99 -6.38 7.79
CA LYS A 67 -8.23 -5.41 6.72
C LYS A 67 -7.25 -5.63 5.56
N VAL A 68 -7.77 -5.60 4.34
CA VAL A 68 -6.97 -5.53 3.11
C VAL A 68 -7.42 -4.29 2.35
N GLY A 69 -6.52 -3.38 2.06
CA GLY A 69 -6.86 -2.14 1.38
C GLY A 69 -5.90 -1.80 0.25
N LEU A 70 -6.42 -1.15 -0.79
CA LEU A 70 -5.67 -0.72 -1.97
C LEU A 70 -5.35 0.76 -1.90
N ILE A 71 -4.09 1.09 -2.22
CA ILE A 71 -3.65 2.45 -2.51
C ILE A 71 -3.25 2.51 -3.97
N ILE A 72 -3.78 3.46 -4.71
CA ILE A 72 -3.29 3.80 -6.05
C ILE A 72 -2.29 4.94 -5.92
N ASN A 73 -1.04 4.67 -6.30
CA ASN A 73 0.06 5.62 -6.23
C ASN A 73 0.34 6.27 -7.59
N ARG A 74 0.89 7.47 -7.58
CA ARG A 74 1.28 8.24 -8.78
C ARG A 74 0.13 8.46 -9.77
N ALA A 75 -1.08 8.72 -9.26
CA ALA A 75 -2.23 9.00 -10.11
C ALA A 75 -2.07 10.39 -10.76
N PRO A 76 -2.11 10.50 -12.09
CA PRO A 76 -2.05 11.78 -12.76
C PRO A 76 -3.20 12.71 -12.32
N GLY A 77 -2.85 13.89 -11.80
CA GLY A 77 -3.82 14.83 -11.25
C GLY A 77 -4.64 14.31 -10.05
N GLY A 78 -4.17 13.23 -9.39
CA GLY A 78 -4.86 12.65 -8.24
C GLY A 78 -6.20 12.00 -8.55
N LYS A 79 -6.48 11.71 -9.82
CA LYS A 79 -7.79 11.20 -10.27
C LYS A 79 -7.65 9.85 -10.97
N LEU A 80 -8.64 8.99 -10.74
CA LEU A 80 -8.78 7.74 -11.45
C LEU A 80 -9.77 7.89 -12.62
N ASN A 81 -9.41 7.38 -13.79
CA ASN A 81 -10.36 7.25 -14.88
C ASN A 81 -11.34 6.08 -14.62
N ASP A 82 -12.43 6.05 -15.38
CA ASP A 82 -13.49 5.08 -15.15
C ASP A 82 -13.03 3.63 -15.41
N GLY A 83 -12.10 3.41 -16.36
CA GLY A 83 -11.55 2.08 -16.62
C GLY A 83 -10.73 1.52 -15.44
N ILE A 84 -10.01 2.37 -14.71
CA ILE A 84 -9.29 1.95 -13.49
C ILE A 84 -10.28 1.70 -12.35
N LYS A 85 -11.30 2.55 -12.17
CA LYS A 85 -12.34 2.33 -11.15
C LYS A 85 -13.08 1.03 -11.38
N GLU A 86 -13.43 0.74 -12.64
CA GLU A 86 -14.08 -0.51 -13.02
C GLU A 86 -13.18 -1.72 -12.74
N GLU A 87 -11.88 -1.64 -13.08
CA GLU A 87 -10.93 -2.72 -12.80
C GLU A 87 -10.79 -2.97 -11.29
N ILE A 88 -10.67 -1.93 -10.46
CA ILE A 88 -10.65 -2.06 -9.00
C ILE A 88 -11.88 -2.81 -8.50
N LYS A 89 -13.06 -2.44 -9.01
CA LYS A 89 -14.32 -3.11 -8.67
C LYS A 89 -14.35 -4.57 -9.13
N ASN A 90 -13.88 -4.86 -10.34
CA ASN A 90 -13.84 -6.21 -10.89
C ASN A 90 -12.90 -7.13 -10.09
N GLN A 91 -11.81 -6.59 -9.56
CA GLN A 91 -10.89 -7.31 -8.68
C GLN A 91 -11.39 -7.42 -7.24
N GLY A 92 -12.52 -6.78 -6.90
CA GLY A 92 -13.09 -6.80 -5.55
C GLY A 92 -12.18 -6.18 -4.49
N LEU A 93 -11.41 -5.15 -4.87
CA LEU A 93 -10.47 -4.47 -4.00
C LEU A 93 -11.12 -3.27 -3.30
N ASP A 94 -10.80 -3.08 -2.02
CA ASP A 94 -11.23 -1.92 -1.23
C ASP A 94 -10.22 -0.78 -1.39
N LEU A 95 -10.65 0.32 -2.02
CA LEU A 95 -9.80 1.48 -2.27
C LEU A 95 -9.71 2.37 -1.03
N LEU A 96 -8.57 2.37 -0.36
CA LEU A 96 -8.27 3.26 0.77
C LEU A 96 -8.04 4.70 0.33
N GLY A 97 -7.30 4.89 -0.76
CA GLY A 97 -7.02 6.23 -1.26
C GLY A 97 -6.21 6.25 -2.55
N VAL A 98 -6.05 7.46 -3.05
CA VAL A 98 -5.32 7.76 -4.28
C VAL A 98 -4.26 8.80 -3.96
N VAL A 99 -3.00 8.46 -4.20
CA VAL A 99 -1.87 9.37 -4.02
C VAL A 99 -1.54 9.99 -5.37
N PRO A 100 -1.54 11.32 -5.50
CA PRO A 100 -1.27 11.98 -6.76
C PRO A 100 0.18 11.81 -7.19
N GLN A 101 0.42 11.92 -8.49
CA GLN A 101 1.77 12.16 -9.01
C GLN A 101 2.15 13.62 -8.68
N ASP A 102 3.37 13.82 -8.18
CA ASP A 102 3.85 15.12 -7.73
C ASP A 102 5.33 15.30 -8.09
N GLU A 103 5.67 16.46 -8.66
CA GLU A 103 7.03 16.76 -9.10
C GLU A 103 7.98 17.00 -7.93
N THR A 104 7.51 17.59 -6.84
CA THR A 104 8.32 17.83 -5.64
C THR A 104 8.77 16.52 -5.01
N VAL A 105 7.90 15.50 -5.01
CA VAL A 105 8.29 14.14 -4.55
C VAL A 105 9.39 13.56 -5.44
N TYR A 106 9.27 13.74 -6.75
CA TYR A 106 10.30 13.29 -7.69
C TYR A 106 11.64 14.02 -7.48
N GLU A 107 11.62 15.34 -7.26
CA GLU A 107 12.80 16.14 -6.95
C GLU A 107 13.48 15.66 -5.66
N TYR A 108 12.68 15.43 -4.59
CA TYR A 108 13.17 14.91 -3.32
C TYR A 108 13.85 13.56 -3.47
N ASP A 109 13.24 12.66 -4.25
CA ASP A 109 13.82 11.34 -4.54
C ASP A 109 15.17 11.46 -5.28
N CYS A 110 15.24 12.31 -6.31
CA CYS A 110 16.47 12.57 -7.04
C CYS A 110 17.58 13.18 -6.17
N GLU A 111 17.23 13.99 -5.19
CA GLU A 111 18.16 14.64 -4.26
C GLU A 111 18.50 13.79 -3.03
N GLY A 112 17.86 12.62 -2.88
CA GLY A 112 17.99 11.77 -1.70
C GLY A 112 17.40 12.39 -0.43
N ARG A 113 16.41 13.27 -0.58
CA ARG A 113 15.72 13.92 0.54
C ARG A 113 14.55 13.04 1.00
N PRO A 114 14.35 12.91 2.32
CA PRO A 114 13.25 12.09 2.82
C PRO A 114 11.88 12.74 2.56
N THR A 115 10.91 11.94 2.12
CA THR A 115 9.54 12.41 1.84
C THR A 115 8.79 12.91 3.08
N VAL A 116 9.26 12.57 4.29
CA VAL A 116 8.71 13.12 5.53
C VAL A 116 8.90 14.65 5.63
N ASP A 117 9.92 15.19 4.96
CA ASP A 117 10.23 16.63 4.93
C ASP A 117 9.40 17.41 3.90
N LEU A 118 8.51 16.75 3.17
CA LEU A 118 7.58 17.46 2.27
C LEU A 118 6.75 18.51 3.04
N PRO A 119 6.46 19.66 2.42
CA PRO A 119 5.59 20.68 2.99
C PRO A 119 4.23 20.10 3.42
N GLU A 120 3.65 20.66 4.47
CA GLU A 120 2.36 20.17 5.00
C GLU A 120 1.20 20.31 4.00
N ASP A 121 1.29 21.27 3.09
CA ASP A 121 0.33 21.52 2.01
C ASP A 121 0.61 20.69 0.75
N ASN A 122 1.65 19.85 0.75
CA ASN A 122 1.93 18.98 -0.39
C ASN A 122 0.80 17.97 -0.59
N PRO A 123 0.24 17.83 -1.81
CA PRO A 123 -0.91 16.99 -2.06
C PRO A 123 -0.67 15.49 -1.79
N VAL A 124 0.58 15.02 -1.92
CA VAL A 124 0.95 13.63 -1.56
C VAL A 124 0.88 13.44 -0.05
N LYS A 125 1.43 14.39 0.74
CA LYS A 125 1.40 14.33 2.19
C LYS A 125 -0.03 14.36 2.74
N ILE A 126 -0.87 15.22 2.19
CA ILE A 126 -2.30 15.29 2.54
C ILE A 126 -3.00 13.95 2.25
N ALA A 127 -2.82 13.41 1.04
CA ALA A 127 -3.43 12.13 0.65
C ALA A 127 -2.98 10.97 1.55
N LEU A 128 -1.70 10.93 1.94
CA LEU A 128 -1.18 9.91 2.85
C LEU A 128 -1.78 10.02 4.25
N HIS A 129 -1.94 11.24 4.80
CA HIS A 129 -2.60 11.44 6.09
C HIS A 129 -4.05 10.96 6.06
N GLU A 130 -4.81 11.31 5.02
CA GLU A 130 -6.20 10.84 4.86
C GLU A 130 -6.30 9.31 4.76
N ILE A 131 -5.30 8.66 4.14
CA ILE A 131 -5.25 7.20 4.05
C ILE A 131 -4.96 6.59 5.42
N VAL A 132 -4.01 7.15 6.17
CA VAL A 132 -3.66 6.67 7.51
C VAL A 132 -4.84 6.80 8.47
N ASP A 133 -5.58 7.91 8.41
CA ASP A 133 -6.79 8.13 9.22
C ASP A 133 -7.87 7.07 8.96
N LYS A 134 -7.97 6.57 7.72
CA LYS A 134 -8.91 5.49 7.35
C LYS A 134 -8.46 4.10 7.81
N LEU A 135 -7.20 3.94 8.18
CA LEU A 135 -6.70 2.64 8.64
C LEU A 135 -7.18 2.30 10.05
N ASP A 136 -7.63 3.29 10.82
CA ASP A 136 -8.18 3.08 12.17
C ASP A 136 -7.16 2.38 13.09
N LEU A 137 -5.90 2.87 13.05
CA LEU A 137 -4.75 2.32 13.78
C LEU A 137 -4.69 2.79 15.21
#